data_a1ce530c9b3e9441e748ec92356952fa
#
_entry.id   a1ce530c9b3e9441e748ec92356952fa
#
_cell.length_a   1.000
_cell.length_b   1.000
_cell.length_c   1.000
_cell.angle_alpha   90.00
_cell.angle_beta   90.00
_cell.angle_gamma   90.00
#
_symmetry.space_group_name_H-M   'P 1'
#
loop_
_entity.id
_entity.type
_entity.pdbx_description
1 polymer ?
#
loop_
_entity_poly.entity_id
_entity_poly.type
_entity_poly.pdbx_seq_one_letter_code
_entity_poly.pdbx_strand_id
1 'polypeptide(L)'
;MILGLVRPTAGDIRVLGKKMDGGSRLAVLRQVGSLIESPSYYGHLTGEENLRIVQTLRGVPEKNIREVLQIVRLDGQRGKRVAHYSLGMKQRLGLAAALLGYPKLLILDEPTNGLDPAGIQEMRELICSLPERFGMTVVVSSHLLSEIDQMADHVAIIREGELVFQDTLEALHGRSRHHLALRTTNNAVARDALREQSVPCQEEEGYLILPILSDEMAAQLTRLLAQRHLGVIRLEERQKSLEDIFLELTGKAASL
;
A
#
# COMPACT_ATOMS: atom_id res chain seq x y z
N MET A 1 2.88 -8.62 -17.76
CA MET A 1 1.76 -8.64 -18.72
C MET A 1 1.28 -7.23 -19.07
N ILE A 2 0.89 -6.36 -18.15
CA ILE A 2 0.40 -4.99 -18.44
C ILE A 2 1.41 -4.18 -19.27
N LEU A 3 2.70 -4.25 -18.95
CA LEU A 3 3.76 -3.60 -19.71
C LEU A 3 4.20 -4.36 -20.98
N GLY A 4 3.54 -5.48 -21.28
CA GLY A 4 3.83 -6.27 -22.46
C GLY A 4 5.15 -7.05 -22.43
N LEU A 5 5.81 -7.17 -21.27
CA LEU A 5 7.05 -7.95 -21.09
C LEU A 5 6.77 -9.46 -21.14
N VAL A 6 5.59 -9.88 -20.69
CA VAL A 6 5.14 -11.27 -20.72
C VAL A 6 3.78 -11.33 -21.42
N ARG A 7 3.56 -12.35 -22.26
CA ARG A 7 2.28 -12.60 -22.93
C ARG A 7 1.35 -13.39 -22.00
N PRO A 8 0.04 -13.11 -21.99
CA PRO A 8 -0.92 -13.97 -21.28
C PRO A 8 -1.04 -15.31 -22.00
N THR A 9 -1.20 -16.38 -21.25
CA THR A 9 -1.47 -17.72 -21.80
C THR A 9 -2.89 -17.79 -22.36
N ALA A 10 -3.84 -17.13 -21.70
CA ALA A 10 -5.24 -17.02 -22.12
C ALA A 10 -5.82 -15.68 -21.66
N GLY A 11 -6.96 -15.31 -22.19
CA GLY A 11 -7.65 -14.07 -21.85
C GLY A 11 -7.10 -12.82 -22.54
N ASP A 12 -7.68 -11.68 -22.21
CA ASP A 12 -7.39 -10.38 -22.80
C ASP A 12 -6.95 -9.37 -21.72
N ILE A 13 -5.96 -8.54 -22.06
CA ILE A 13 -5.53 -7.42 -21.22
C ILE A 13 -6.00 -6.13 -21.90
N ARG A 14 -6.64 -5.25 -21.11
CA ARG A 14 -6.98 -3.90 -21.54
C ARG A 14 -6.34 -2.88 -20.63
N VAL A 15 -5.70 -1.88 -21.21
CA VAL A 15 -5.07 -0.77 -20.51
C VAL A 15 -5.56 0.52 -21.10
N LEU A 16 -6.03 1.46 -20.28
CA LEU A 16 -6.65 2.71 -20.72
C LEU A 16 -7.78 2.47 -21.77
N GLY A 17 -8.57 1.40 -21.55
CA GLY A 17 -9.68 0.99 -22.43
C GLY A 17 -9.25 0.29 -23.72
N LYS A 18 -7.97 0.20 -24.05
CA LYS A 18 -7.46 -0.41 -25.28
C LYS A 18 -6.90 -1.82 -25.01
N LYS A 19 -7.16 -2.75 -25.94
CA LYS A 19 -6.60 -4.10 -25.89
C LYS A 19 -5.09 -4.05 -26.12
N MET A 20 -4.33 -4.82 -25.31
CA MET A 20 -2.87 -4.95 -25.42
C MET A 20 -2.49 -6.01 -26.46
N ASP A 21 -2.65 -5.70 -27.72
CA ASP A 21 -2.28 -6.55 -28.86
C ASP A 21 -1.14 -5.93 -29.70
N GLY A 22 -0.75 -6.61 -30.77
CA GLY A 22 0.35 -6.16 -31.62
C GLY A 22 0.14 -4.79 -32.27
N GLY A 23 -1.09 -4.38 -32.52
CA GLY A 23 -1.41 -3.12 -33.19
C GLY A 23 -1.50 -1.91 -32.25
N SER A 24 -2.03 -2.10 -31.05
CA SER A 24 -2.33 -1.01 -30.11
C SER A 24 -1.28 -0.86 -28.99
N ARG A 25 -0.49 -1.90 -28.73
CA ARG A 25 0.45 -1.98 -27.60
C ARG A 25 1.38 -0.77 -27.49
N LEU A 26 2.06 -0.39 -28.58
CA LEU A 26 3.00 0.73 -28.54
C LEU A 26 2.32 2.07 -28.27
N ALA A 27 1.13 2.28 -28.83
CA ALA A 27 0.34 3.48 -28.58
C ALA A 27 -0.15 3.57 -27.13
N VAL A 28 -0.45 2.43 -26.51
CA VAL A 28 -0.80 2.36 -25.08
C VAL A 28 0.43 2.61 -24.21
N LEU A 29 1.55 1.93 -24.47
CA LEU A 29 2.79 2.06 -23.68
C LEU A 29 3.39 3.45 -23.69
N ARG A 30 3.15 4.25 -24.74
CA ARG A 30 3.54 5.68 -24.76
C ARG A 30 2.82 6.50 -23.68
N GLN A 31 1.65 6.06 -23.23
CA GLN A 31 0.86 6.71 -22.18
C GLN A 31 1.06 6.06 -20.79
N VAL A 32 1.99 5.11 -20.69
CA VAL A 32 2.33 4.41 -19.44
C VAL A 32 3.74 4.80 -19.02
N GLY A 33 3.89 5.17 -17.76
CA GLY A 33 5.18 5.26 -17.06
C GLY A 33 5.37 4.04 -16.20
N SER A 34 6.60 3.60 -16.01
CA SER A 34 6.86 2.48 -15.10
C SER A 34 8.22 2.60 -14.42
N LEU A 35 8.25 2.17 -13.16
CA LEU A 35 9.46 1.91 -12.38
C LEU A 35 9.31 0.48 -11.86
N ILE A 36 10.19 -0.44 -12.32
CA ILE A 36 10.14 -1.85 -11.96
C ILE A 36 11.42 -2.18 -11.22
N GLU A 37 11.27 -2.66 -9.98
CA GLU A 37 12.37 -2.99 -9.08
C GLU A 37 13.36 -1.82 -8.93
N SER A 38 14.59 -1.99 -9.42
CA SER A 38 15.63 -0.98 -9.34
C SER A 38 15.70 -0.12 -10.59
N PRO A 39 15.81 1.21 -10.47
CA PRO A 39 15.92 2.08 -11.62
C PRO A 39 17.22 1.82 -12.40
N SER A 40 17.10 1.62 -13.70
CA SER A 40 18.26 1.52 -14.60
C SER A 40 18.82 2.91 -14.89
N TYR A 41 20.11 3.11 -14.67
CA TYR A 41 20.80 4.37 -14.88
C TYR A 41 22.28 4.15 -15.26
N TYR A 42 22.85 5.15 -15.91
CA TYR A 42 24.27 5.21 -16.19
C TYR A 42 24.97 5.99 -15.07
N GLY A 43 25.70 5.30 -14.19
CA GLY A 43 26.29 5.87 -12.99
C GLY A 43 27.33 6.97 -13.25
N HIS A 44 28.02 6.90 -14.40
CA HIS A 44 29.01 7.90 -14.83
C HIS A 44 28.40 9.20 -15.36
N LEU A 45 27.11 9.18 -15.71
CA LEU A 45 26.36 10.35 -16.16
C LEU A 45 25.68 11.05 -14.97
N THR A 46 25.34 12.31 -15.16
CA THR A 46 24.54 13.10 -14.22
C THR A 46 23.07 12.70 -14.26
N GLY A 47 22.28 13.15 -13.26
CA GLY A 47 20.83 12.91 -13.25
C GLY A 47 20.14 13.50 -14.50
N GLU A 48 20.52 14.72 -14.90
CA GLU A 48 19.97 15.37 -16.09
C GLU A 48 20.33 14.63 -17.38
N GLU A 49 21.58 14.17 -17.53
CA GLU A 49 22.01 13.41 -18.70
C GLU A 49 21.30 12.06 -18.82
N ASN A 50 21.08 11.37 -17.71
CA ASN A 50 20.28 10.15 -17.69
C ASN A 50 18.85 10.39 -18.18
N LEU A 51 18.19 11.46 -17.71
CA LEU A 51 16.85 11.82 -18.18
C LEU A 51 16.82 12.24 -19.64
N ARG A 52 17.89 12.89 -20.15
CA ARG A 52 18.01 13.27 -21.56
C ARG A 52 18.02 12.06 -22.49
N ILE A 53 18.65 10.95 -22.08
CA ILE A 53 18.60 9.70 -22.84
C ILE A 53 17.15 9.21 -22.95
N VAL A 54 16.42 9.14 -21.83
CA VAL A 54 15.03 8.70 -21.82
C VAL A 54 14.13 9.66 -22.58
N GLN A 55 14.36 10.95 -22.45
CA GLN A 55 13.64 12.01 -23.18
C GLN A 55 13.77 11.82 -24.70
N THR A 56 14.99 11.58 -25.19
CA THR A 56 15.26 11.34 -26.61
C THR A 56 14.56 10.08 -27.12
N LEU A 57 14.63 8.98 -26.36
CA LEU A 57 13.98 7.71 -26.70
C LEU A 57 12.45 7.82 -26.74
N ARG A 58 11.86 8.61 -25.84
CA ARG A 58 10.43 8.84 -25.79
C ARG A 58 9.93 9.90 -26.76
N GLY A 59 10.81 10.74 -27.28
CA GLY A 59 10.47 11.85 -28.18
C GLY A 59 9.62 12.92 -27.49
N VAL A 60 9.85 13.17 -26.20
CA VAL A 60 9.11 14.19 -25.42
C VAL A 60 9.88 15.51 -25.36
N PRO A 61 9.23 16.65 -25.07
CA PRO A 61 9.91 17.94 -24.98
C PRO A 61 11.03 17.98 -23.96
N GLU A 62 12.16 18.63 -24.28
CA GLU A 62 13.32 18.74 -23.38
C GLU A 62 12.98 19.49 -22.07
N LYS A 63 12.06 20.44 -22.10
CA LYS A 63 11.60 21.16 -20.90
C LYS A 63 11.06 20.22 -19.81
N ASN A 64 10.52 19.06 -20.20
CA ASN A 64 9.98 18.08 -19.24
C ASN A 64 11.07 17.56 -18.29
N ILE A 65 12.34 17.52 -18.72
CA ILE A 65 13.46 17.07 -17.85
C ILE A 65 13.52 17.93 -16.59
N ARG A 66 13.50 19.25 -16.76
CA ARG A 66 13.56 20.17 -15.61
C ARG A 66 12.31 20.09 -14.75
N GLU A 67 11.15 19.99 -15.38
CA GLU A 67 9.87 19.88 -14.69
C GLU A 67 9.81 18.61 -13.82
N VAL A 68 10.20 17.44 -14.36
CA VAL A 68 10.17 16.19 -13.57
C VAL A 68 11.24 16.17 -12.47
N LEU A 69 12.42 16.78 -12.70
CA LEU A 69 13.43 16.92 -11.64
C LEU A 69 12.92 17.77 -10.46
N GLN A 70 12.15 18.81 -10.74
CA GLN A 70 11.49 19.61 -9.69
C GLN A 70 10.42 18.79 -8.97
N ILE A 71 9.58 18.05 -9.71
CA ILE A 71 8.55 17.18 -9.13
C ILE A 71 9.15 16.21 -8.13
N VAL A 72 10.24 15.53 -8.50
CA VAL A 72 10.89 14.53 -7.64
C VAL A 72 11.92 15.14 -6.67
N ARG A 73 12.02 16.48 -6.58
CA ARG A 73 12.92 17.21 -5.68
C ARG A 73 14.42 16.88 -5.91
N LEU A 74 14.81 16.71 -7.18
CA LEU A 74 16.21 16.47 -7.58
C LEU A 74 16.83 17.62 -8.38
N ASP A 75 16.13 18.74 -8.61
CA ASP A 75 16.63 19.87 -9.42
C ASP A 75 17.98 20.39 -8.91
N GLY A 76 18.16 20.56 -7.61
CA GLY A 76 19.41 20.99 -7.00
C GLY A 76 20.58 19.99 -7.10
N GLN A 77 20.31 18.74 -7.50
CA GLN A 77 21.30 17.66 -7.62
C GLN A 77 21.48 17.18 -9.07
N ARG A 78 20.82 17.81 -10.03
CA ARG A 78 20.76 17.36 -11.44
C ARG A 78 22.13 17.19 -12.10
N GLY A 79 23.11 18.03 -11.76
CA GLY A 79 24.48 18.00 -12.29
C GLY A 79 25.43 17.02 -11.58
N LYS A 80 24.99 16.36 -10.49
CA LYS A 80 25.79 15.37 -9.77
C LYS A 80 25.71 14.01 -10.48
N ARG A 81 26.84 13.30 -10.59
CA ARG A 81 26.87 11.95 -11.17
C ARG A 81 26.01 10.98 -10.33
N VAL A 82 25.24 10.14 -11.02
CA VAL A 82 24.30 9.20 -10.38
C VAL A 82 25.02 8.14 -9.54
N ALA A 83 26.29 7.83 -9.84
CA ALA A 83 27.12 6.98 -8.99
C ALA A 83 27.19 7.50 -7.52
N HIS A 84 27.09 8.82 -7.33
CA HIS A 84 27.15 9.44 -6.00
C HIS A 84 25.77 9.77 -5.40
N TYR A 85 24.70 9.31 -6.02
CA TYR A 85 23.34 9.45 -5.47
C TYR A 85 23.12 8.45 -4.33
N SER A 86 22.38 8.87 -3.31
CA SER A 86 21.82 7.94 -2.33
C SER A 86 20.79 7.02 -2.99
N LEU A 87 20.39 5.96 -2.33
CA LEU A 87 19.35 5.05 -2.83
C LEU A 87 18.05 5.82 -3.10
N GLY A 88 17.60 6.65 -2.17
CA GLY A 88 16.40 7.48 -2.35
C GLY A 88 16.51 8.46 -3.53
N MET A 89 17.69 9.05 -3.77
CA MET A 89 17.90 9.87 -4.97
C MET A 89 17.83 9.05 -6.26
N LYS A 90 18.32 7.81 -6.25
CA LYS A 90 18.24 6.90 -7.40
C LYS A 90 16.80 6.48 -7.69
N GLN A 91 16.02 6.16 -6.65
CA GLN A 91 14.59 5.85 -6.77
C GLN A 91 13.81 7.03 -7.33
N ARG A 92 14.06 8.26 -6.83
CA ARG A 92 13.46 9.48 -7.36
C ARG A 92 13.84 9.75 -8.83
N LEU A 93 15.08 9.46 -9.21
CA LEU A 93 15.50 9.58 -10.61
C LEU A 93 14.75 8.58 -11.51
N GLY A 94 14.55 7.34 -11.05
CA GLY A 94 13.73 6.34 -11.75
C GLY A 94 12.28 6.80 -11.90
N LEU A 95 11.70 7.35 -10.84
CA LEU A 95 10.37 7.95 -10.89
C LEU A 95 10.31 9.14 -11.88
N ALA A 96 11.32 10.02 -11.89
CA ALA A 96 11.42 11.11 -12.85
C ALA A 96 11.43 10.59 -14.30
N ALA A 97 12.19 9.53 -14.58
CA ALA A 97 12.21 8.89 -15.90
C ALA A 97 10.84 8.32 -16.30
N ALA A 98 10.10 7.73 -15.35
CA ALA A 98 8.75 7.24 -15.57
C ALA A 98 7.75 8.38 -15.86
N LEU A 99 7.93 9.54 -15.22
CA LEU A 99 7.08 10.73 -15.35
C LEU A 99 7.36 11.60 -16.59
N LEU A 100 8.48 11.42 -17.30
CA LEU A 100 8.94 12.31 -18.38
C LEU A 100 7.91 12.61 -19.46
N GLY A 101 7.01 11.66 -19.75
CA GLY A 101 5.95 11.81 -20.74
C GLY A 101 4.61 12.21 -20.16
N TYR A 102 4.50 12.57 -18.88
CA TYR A 102 3.24 12.79 -18.17
C TYR A 102 2.22 11.67 -18.45
N PRO A 103 2.53 10.44 -18.04
CA PRO A 103 1.73 9.27 -18.37
C PRO A 103 0.33 9.36 -17.75
N LYS A 104 -0.66 8.75 -18.42
CA LYS A 104 -2.00 8.58 -17.82
C LYS A 104 -2.04 7.46 -16.79
N LEU A 105 -1.15 6.49 -16.91
CA LEU A 105 -0.99 5.38 -15.99
C LEU A 105 0.48 5.27 -15.59
N LEU A 106 0.74 5.30 -14.29
CA LEU A 106 2.06 5.11 -13.70
C LEU A 106 2.05 3.79 -12.92
N ILE A 107 3.00 2.90 -13.20
CA ILE A 107 3.14 1.61 -12.52
C ILE A 107 4.46 1.63 -11.76
N LEU A 108 4.38 1.47 -10.45
CA LEU A 108 5.52 1.48 -9.53
C LEU A 108 5.59 0.15 -8.80
N ASP A 109 6.67 -0.57 -9.01
CA ASP A 109 6.92 -1.86 -8.38
C ASP A 109 7.89 -1.67 -7.23
N GLU A 110 7.41 -1.85 -5.99
CA GLU A 110 8.16 -1.67 -4.75
C GLU A 110 8.95 -0.34 -4.68
N PRO A 111 8.33 0.84 -4.91
CA PRO A 111 9.06 2.10 -5.09
C PRO A 111 9.78 2.59 -3.83
N THR A 112 9.43 2.07 -2.66
CA THR A 112 9.96 2.41 -1.35
C THR A 112 10.99 1.43 -0.82
N ASN A 113 11.19 0.31 -1.55
CA ASN A 113 12.07 -0.77 -1.10
C ASN A 113 13.51 -0.29 -0.84
N GLY A 114 14.00 -0.62 0.36
CA GLY A 114 15.37 -0.29 0.79
C GLY A 114 15.58 1.17 1.21
N LEU A 115 14.54 2.00 1.23
CA LEU A 115 14.62 3.35 1.77
C LEU A 115 14.57 3.34 3.31
N ASP A 116 15.17 4.35 3.91
CA ASP A 116 15.00 4.65 5.32
C ASP A 116 13.58 5.21 5.60
N PRO A 117 13.10 5.23 6.84
CA PRO A 117 11.74 5.68 7.17
C PRO A 117 11.41 7.09 6.66
N ALA A 118 12.37 8.02 6.67
CA ALA A 118 12.17 9.36 6.15
C ALA A 118 12.01 9.35 4.62
N GLY A 119 12.83 8.56 3.91
CA GLY A 119 12.75 8.36 2.47
C GLY A 119 11.44 7.71 2.03
N ILE A 120 10.93 6.73 2.81
CA ILE A 120 9.62 6.11 2.58
C ILE A 120 8.53 7.15 2.66
N GLN A 121 8.49 7.95 3.73
CA GLN A 121 7.49 9.01 3.89
C GLN A 121 7.53 10.01 2.75
N GLU A 122 8.71 10.50 2.37
CA GLU A 122 8.85 11.47 1.28
C GLU A 122 8.44 10.89 -0.08
N MET A 123 8.73 9.61 -0.34
CA MET A 123 8.33 8.94 -1.58
C MET A 123 6.81 8.74 -1.62
N ARG A 124 6.20 8.35 -0.51
CA ARG A 124 4.75 8.21 -0.36
C ARG A 124 4.02 9.53 -0.62
N GLU A 125 4.42 10.62 0.06
CA GLU A 125 3.84 11.95 -0.15
C GLU A 125 3.92 12.37 -1.62
N LEU A 126 5.05 12.10 -2.25
CA LEU A 126 5.25 12.38 -3.67
C LEU A 126 4.26 11.58 -4.52
N ILE A 127 4.19 10.25 -4.34
CA ILE A 127 3.30 9.37 -5.11
C ILE A 127 1.84 9.78 -4.94
N CYS A 128 1.38 10.01 -3.71
CA CYS A 128 0.01 10.42 -3.41
C CYS A 128 -0.36 11.78 -4.05
N SER A 129 0.62 12.67 -4.25
CA SER A 129 0.38 13.98 -4.89
C SER A 129 0.19 13.92 -6.41
N LEU A 130 0.61 12.84 -7.07
CA LEU A 130 0.64 12.75 -8.52
C LEU A 130 -0.77 12.70 -9.16
N PRO A 131 -1.74 11.93 -8.65
CA PRO A 131 -3.09 11.88 -9.20
C PRO A 131 -3.77 13.26 -9.21
N GLU A 132 -3.73 13.97 -8.10
CA GLU A 132 -4.38 15.29 -7.98
C GLU A 132 -3.71 16.35 -8.86
N ARG A 133 -2.36 16.35 -8.91
CA ARG A 133 -1.60 17.38 -9.64
C ARG A 133 -1.60 17.19 -11.14
N PHE A 134 -1.64 15.95 -11.62
CA PHE A 134 -1.41 15.62 -13.03
C PHE A 134 -2.52 14.76 -13.65
N GLY A 135 -3.57 14.39 -12.90
CA GLY A 135 -4.71 13.61 -13.41
C GLY A 135 -4.32 12.19 -13.86
N MET A 136 -3.27 11.62 -13.27
CA MET A 136 -2.81 10.27 -13.62
C MET A 136 -3.34 9.21 -12.65
N THR A 137 -3.51 8.00 -13.14
CA THR A 137 -3.74 6.83 -12.27
C THR A 137 -2.40 6.24 -11.88
N VAL A 138 -2.21 5.95 -10.60
CA VAL A 138 -1.00 5.29 -10.08
C VAL A 138 -1.35 3.89 -9.59
N VAL A 139 -0.60 2.90 -10.02
CA VAL A 139 -0.63 1.52 -9.53
C VAL A 139 0.69 1.26 -8.81
N VAL A 140 0.61 0.89 -7.54
CA VAL A 140 1.77 0.61 -6.70
C VAL A 140 1.70 -0.83 -6.22
N SER A 141 2.78 -1.59 -6.32
CA SER A 141 2.97 -2.81 -5.56
C SER A 141 3.77 -2.51 -4.30
N SER A 142 3.40 -3.13 -3.19
CA SER A 142 4.19 -3.14 -1.95
C SER A 142 3.90 -4.42 -1.17
N HIS A 143 4.89 -4.93 -0.47
CA HIS A 143 4.75 -5.99 0.51
C HIS A 143 4.50 -5.45 1.91
N LEU A 144 4.58 -4.13 2.11
CA LEU A 144 4.33 -3.45 3.37
C LEU A 144 2.89 -2.93 3.40
N LEU A 145 2.02 -3.65 4.09
CA LEU A 145 0.58 -3.32 4.16
C LEU A 145 0.33 -1.94 4.77
N SER A 146 1.16 -1.53 5.73
CA SER A 146 1.12 -0.19 6.34
C SER A 146 1.37 0.95 5.35
N GLU A 147 2.11 0.70 4.26
CA GLU A 147 2.30 1.69 3.19
C GLU A 147 1.06 1.77 2.30
N ILE A 148 0.49 0.61 1.95
CA ILE A 148 -0.75 0.54 1.16
C ILE A 148 -1.88 1.26 1.88
N ASP A 149 -2.00 1.05 3.19
CA ASP A 149 -3.00 1.71 4.04
C ASP A 149 -2.97 3.24 3.99
N GLN A 150 -1.80 3.80 3.73
CA GLN A 150 -1.59 5.25 3.71
C GLN A 150 -1.58 5.86 2.30
N MET A 151 -1.64 5.04 1.24
CA MET A 151 -1.51 5.51 -0.15
C MET A 151 -2.68 5.14 -1.05
N ALA A 152 -3.35 4.00 -0.79
CA ALA A 152 -4.26 3.42 -1.75
C ALA A 152 -5.71 3.81 -1.51
N ASP A 153 -6.46 4.09 -2.58
CA ASP A 153 -7.91 4.19 -2.56
C ASP A 153 -8.56 2.82 -2.84
N HIS A 154 -7.90 2.02 -3.69
CA HIS A 154 -8.33 0.69 -4.10
C HIS A 154 -7.19 -0.30 -3.93
N VAL A 155 -7.51 -1.51 -3.52
CA VAL A 155 -6.52 -2.56 -3.27
C VAL A 155 -6.91 -3.85 -3.99
N ALA A 156 -5.88 -4.55 -4.46
CA ALA A 156 -6.00 -5.89 -4.99
C ALA A 156 -5.00 -6.79 -4.27
N ILE A 157 -5.46 -7.90 -3.71
CA ILE A 157 -4.63 -8.88 -3.02
C ILE A 157 -4.48 -10.10 -3.92
N ILE A 158 -3.22 -10.44 -4.23
CA ILE A 158 -2.87 -11.60 -5.07
C ILE A 158 -2.16 -12.61 -4.18
N ARG A 159 -2.60 -13.87 -4.25
CA ARG A 159 -1.98 -15.00 -3.59
C ARG A 159 -1.77 -16.14 -4.58
N GLU A 160 -0.56 -16.66 -4.66
CA GLU A 160 -0.22 -17.81 -5.53
C GLU A 160 -0.68 -17.66 -6.99
N GLY A 161 -0.71 -16.39 -7.48
CA GLY A 161 -1.14 -16.06 -8.83
C GLY A 161 -2.66 -15.85 -8.99
N GLU A 162 -3.44 -16.01 -7.93
CA GLU A 162 -4.88 -15.79 -7.92
C GLU A 162 -5.25 -14.46 -7.24
N LEU A 163 -6.25 -13.79 -7.78
CA LEU A 163 -6.81 -12.57 -7.20
C LEU A 163 -7.81 -12.96 -6.10
N VAL A 164 -7.43 -12.78 -4.84
CA VAL A 164 -8.24 -13.16 -3.67
C VAL A 164 -9.14 -12.04 -3.15
N PHE A 165 -8.78 -10.78 -3.45
CA PHE A 165 -9.59 -9.60 -3.10
C PHE A 165 -9.32 -8.47 -4.09
N GLN A 166 -10.36 -7.70 -4.42
CA GLN A 166 -10.26 -6.45 -5.17
C GLN A 166 -11.45 -5.56 -4.83
N ASP A 167 -11.20 -4.46 -4.14
CA ASP A 167 -12.21 -3.44 -3.81
C ASP A 167 -11.53 -2.16 -3.32
N THR A 168 -12.29 -1.21 -2.77
CA THR A 168 -11.77 -0.04 -2.08
C THR A 168 -11.03 -0.45 -0.80
N LEU A 169 -10.08 0.36 -0.37
CA LEU A 169 -9.41 0.18 0.92
C LEU A 169 -10.42 0.25 2.07
N GLU A 170 -11.42 1.13 1.97
CA GLU A 170 -12.51 1.23 2.95
C GLU A 170 -13.31 -0.08 3.06
N ALA A 171 -13.63 -0.74 1.94
CA ALA A 171 -14.29 -2.04 1.93
C ALA A 171 -13.41 -3.14 2.56
N LEU A 172 -12.09 -3.06 2.41
CA LEU A 172 -11.15 -3.96 3.08
C LEU A 172 -11.16 -3.73 4.59
N HIS A 173 -11.09 -2.47 5.04
CA HIS A 173 -11.23 -2.12 6.46
C HIS A 173 -12.58 -2.52 7.03
N GLY A 174 -13.66 -2.42 6.26
CA GLY A 174 -15.00 -2.87 6.66
C GLY A 174 -15.10 -4.37 6.96
N ARG A 175 -14.13 -5.18 6.50
CA ARG A 175 -14.00 -6.59 6.90
C ARG A 175 -13.39 -6.76 8.29
N SER A 176 -12.71 -5.76 8.80
CA SER A 176 -12.21 -5.73 10.16
C SER A 176 -13.39 -5.53 11.11
N ARG A 177 -13.79 -6.58 11.79
CA ARG A 177 -14.81 -6.46 12.84
C ARG A 177 -14.16 -5.78 14.04
N HIS A 178 -14.61 -4.56 14.32
CA HIS A 178 -14.31 -3.92 15.59
C HIS A 178 -14.81 -4.81 16.71
N HIS A 179 -14.00 -5.00 17.73
CA HIS A 179 -14.34 -5.80 18.90
C HIS A 179 -13.74 -5.18 20.16
N LEU A 180 -14.33 -5.48 21.29
CA LEU A 180 -13.79 -5.15 22.59
C LEU A 180 -12.92 -6.30 23.08
N ALA A 181 -11.67 -6.02 23.43
CA ALA A 181 -10.76 -6.96 24.06
C ALA A 181 -10.74 -6.71 25.57
N LEU A 182 -11.24 -7.68 26.34
CA LEU A 182 -11.30 -7.65 27.80
C LEU A 182 -10.29 -8.63 28.38
N ARG A 183 -9.46 -8.14 29.31
CA ARG A 183 -8.60 -8.98 30.14
C ARG A 183 -8.92 -8.74 31.61
N THR A 184 -9.15 -9.81 32.35
CA THR A 184 -9.47 -9.74 33.76
C THR A 184 -8.48 -10.53 34.60
N THR A 185 -8.59 -10.44 35.93
CA THR A 185 -7.80 -11.26 36.86
C THR A 185 -8.11 -12.75 36.73
N ASN A 186 -9.31 -13.10 36.23
CA ASN A 186 -9.72 -14.48 35.92
C ASN A 186 -10.72 -14.50 34.76
N ASN A 187 -10.22 -14.74 33.56
CA ASN A 187 -11.02 -14.74 32.34
C ASN A 187 -12.09 -15.86 32.32
N ALA A 188 -11.84 -17.01 32.95
CA ALA A 188 -12.80 -18.10 32.95
C ALA A 188 -14.08 -17.71 33.71
N VAL A 189 -13.93 -17.12 34.90
CA VAL A 189 -15.08 -16.62 35.70
C VAL A 189 -15.74 -15.41 35.02
N ALA A 190 -14.96 -14.55 34.39
CA ALA A 190 -15.50 -13.42 33.63
C ALA A 190 -16.35 -13.89 32.43
N ARG A 191 -15.93 -14.92 31.71
CA ARG A 191 -16.69 -15.54 30.62
C ARG A 191 -18.05 -16.07 31.07
N ASP A 192 -18.09 -16.72 32.20
CA ASP A 192 -19.37 -17.22 32.77
C ASP A 192 -20.29 -16.05 33.13
N ALA A 193 -19.74 -14.98 33.72
CA ALA A 193 -20.49 -13.76 34.02
C ALA A 193 -21.05 -13.07 32.74
N LEU A 194 -20.29 -13.06 31.66
CA LEU A 194 -20.72 -12.53 30.37
C LEU A 194 -21.84 -13.36 29.74
N ARG A 195 -21.75 -14.69 29.83
CA ARG A 195 -22.78 -15.62 29.34
C ARG A 195 -24.13 -15.41 30.06
N GLU A 196 -24.12 -15.18 31.35
CA GLU A 196 -25.35 -14.88 32.13
C GLU A 196 -26.02 -13.58 31.64
N GLN A 197 -25.25 -12.64 31.13
CA GLN A 197 -25.76 -11.39 30.55
C GLN A 197 -26.03 -11.51 29.04
N SER A 198 -25.95 -12.72 28.47
CA SER A 198 -26.13 -12.97 27.04
C SER A 198 -25.15 -12.20 26.15
N VAL A 199 -23.99 -11.83 26.69
CA VAL A 199 -22.91 -11.20 25.91
C VAL A 199 -22.04 -12.29 25.31
N PRO A 200 -22.03 -12.46 23.97
CA PRO A 200 -21.20 -13.48 23.34
C PRO A 200 -19.72 -13.08 23.50
N CYS A 201 -18.87 -14.05 23.82
CA CYS A 201 -17.44 -13.85 23.90
C CYS A 201 -16.67 -15.08 23.41
N GLN A 202 -15.49 -14.83 22.85
CA GLN A 202 -14.49 -15.85 22.49
C GLN A 202 -13.19 -15.52 23.22
N GLU A 203 -12.36 -16.52 23.48
CA GLU A 203 -11.07 -16.30 24.12
C GLU A 203 -9.96 -16.44 23.07
N GLU A 204 -9.20 -15.36 22.87
CA GLU A 204 -8.06 -15.31 21.96
C GLU A 204 -6.89 -14.64 22.67
N GLU A 205 -5.70 -15.23 22.61
CA GLU A 205 -4.45 -14.68 23.17
C GLU A 205 -4.54 -14.16 24.62
N GLY A 206 -5.36 -14.82 25.45
CA GLY A 206 -5.56 -14.44 26.86
C GLY A 206 -6.48 -13.23 27.06
N TYR A 207 -7.24 -12.83 26.03
CA TYR A 207 -8.31 -11.85 26.08
C TYR A 207 -9.66 -12.50 25.80
N LEU A 208 -10.70 -11.95 26.38
CA LEU A 208 -12.08 -12.21 25.98
C LEU A 208 -12.47 -11.20 24.91
N ILE A 209 -12.78 -11.68 23.73
CA ILE A 209 -13.20 -10.89 22.57
C ILE A 209 -14.71 -10.76 22.60
N LEU A 210 -15.19 -9.54 22.66
CA LEU A 210 -16.60 -9.17 22.79
C LEU A 210 -17.03 -8.35 21.55
N PRO A 211 -18.31 -8.35 21.18
CA PRO A 211 -18.81 -7.35 20.23
C PRO A 211 -18.61 -5.94 20.81
N ILE A 212 -18.58 -4.93 19.92
CA ILE A 212 -18.58 -3.53 20.38
C ILE A 212 -19.80 -3.28 21.25
N LEU A 213 -19.55 -2.68 22.40
CA LEU A 213 -20.57 -2.27 23.36
C LEU A 213 -20.65 -0.72 23.37
N SER A 214 -21.82 -0.17 23.67
CA SER A 214 -21.92 1.25 23.98
C SER A 214 -21.18 1.57 25.28
N ASP A 215 -20.81 2.82 25.49
CA ASP A 215 -20.13 3.29 26.72
C ASP A 215 -20.92 2.92 27.97
N GLU A 216 -22.25 3.00 27.91
CA GLU A 216 -23.15 2.61 29.02
C GLU A 216 -23.07 1.11 29.31
N MET A 217 -23.09 0.28 28.27
CA MET A 217 -22.97 -1.18 28.40
C MET A 217 -21.58 -1.58 28.91
N ALA A 218 -20.54 -0.93 28.42
CA ALA A 218 -19.16 -1.14 28.88
C ALA A 218 -19.01 -0.78 30.37
N ALA A 219 -19.61 0.34 30.81
CA ALA A 219 -19.63 0.74 32.20
C ALA A 219 -20.45 -0.22 33.08
N GLN A 220 -21.57 -0.74 32.58
CA GLN A 220 -22.36 -1.77 33.30
C GLN A 220 -21.57 -3.08 33.43
N LEU A 221 -20.89 -3.50 32.35
CA LEU A 221 -20.03 -4.68 32.34
C LEU A 221 -18.92 -4.58 33.41
N THR A 222 -18.21 -3.45 33.44
CA THR A 222 -17.12 -3.24 34.41
C THR A 222 -17.64 -3.27 35.85
N ARG A 223 -18.82 -2.70 36.13
CA ARG A 223 -19.48 -2.79 37.46
C ARG A 223 -19.85 -4.22 37.84
N LEU A 224 -20.42 -4.98 36.89
CA LEU A 224 -20.76 -6.38 37.10
C LEU A 224 -19.54 -7.22 37.48
N LEU A 225 -18.45 -7.05 36.78
CA LEU A 225 -17.19 -7.74 37.04
C LEU A 225 -16.62 -7.36 38.41
N ALA A 226 -16.66 -6.08 38.78
CA ALA A 226 -16.23 -5.61 40.09
C ALA A 226 -17.09 -6.19 41.24
N GLN A 227 -18.42 -6.27 41.07
CA GLN A 227 -19.31 -6.90 42.04
C GLN A 227 -19.02 -8.40 42.28
N ARG A 228 -18.41 -9.06 41.28
CA ARG A 228 -17.95 -10.47 41.39
C ARG A 228 -16.50 -10.59 41.83
N HIS A 229 -15.90 -9.50 42.33
CA HIS A 229 -14.51 -9.44 42.76
C HIS A 229 -13.50 -9.74 41.64
N LEU A 230 -13.88 -9.49 40.37
CA LEU A 230 -13.01 -9.61 39.23
C LEU A 230 -12.41 -8.23 38.86
N GLY A 231 -11.10 -8.15 38.93
CA GLY A 231 -10.38 -6.95 38.49
C GLY A 231 -10.32 -6.89 36.97
N VAL A 232 -10.75 -5.79 36.38
CA VAL A 232 -10.52 -5.50 34.95
C VAL A 232 -9.08 -5.00 34.81
N ILE A 233 -8.25 -5.76 34.12
CA ILE A 233 -6.84 -5.42 33.86
C ILE A 233 -6.75 -4.53 32.62
N ARG A 234 -7.54 -4.85 31.58
CA ARG A 234 -7.59 -4.11 30.33
C ARG A 234 -8.96 -4.26 29.68
N LEU A 235 -9.48 -3.17 29.16
CA LEU A 235 -10.67 -3.12 28.31
C LEU A 235 -10.37 -2.10 27.23
N GLU A 236 -10.23 -2.57 26.01
CA GLU A 236 -9.85 -1.72 24.88
C GLU A 236 -10.59 -2.13 23.61
N GLU A 237 -10.93 -1.18 22.80
CA GLU A 237 -11.43 -1.43 21.47
C GLU A 237 -10.25 -1.85 20.58
N ARG A 238 -10.40 -2.96 19.89
CA ARG A 238 -9.43 -3.45 18.91
C ARG A 238 -10.09 -3.58 17.55
N GLN A 239 -9.31 -3.25 16.56
CA GLN A 239 -9.62 -3.47 15.16
C GLN A 239 -8.56 -4.41 14.60
N LYS A 240 -8.96 -5.37 13.76
CA LYS A 240 -7.98 -6.17 13.04
C LYS A 240 -7.14 -5.26 12.18
N SER A 241 -5.84 -5.44 12.25
CA SER A 241 -4.91 -4.75 11.36
C SER A 241 -5.11 -5.21 9.90
N LEU A 242 -4.60 -4.46 8.94
CA LEU A 242 -4.58 -4.94 7.55
C LEU A 242 -3.76 -6.21 7.40
N GLU A 243 -2.73 -6.38 8.22
CA GLU A 243 -1.93 -7.61 8.30
C GLU A 243 -2.78 -8.82 8.70
N ASP A 244 -3.64 -8.67 9.71
CA ASP A 244 -4.54 -9.74 10.16
C ASP A 244 -5.56 -10.10 9.08
N ILE A 245 -6.15 -9.09 8.43
CA ILE A 245 -7.09 -9.30 7.32
C ILE A 245 -6.39 -10.00 6.15
N PHE A 246 -5.18 -9.57 5.83
CA PHE A 246 -4.37 -10.18 4.78
C PHE A 246 -4.05 -11.64 5.09
N LEU A 247 -3.65 -11.95 6.33
CA LEU A 247 -3.37 -13.32 6.77
C LEU A 247 -4.63 -14.19 6.70
N GLU A 248 -5.79 -13.68 7.09
CA GLU A 248 -7.06 -14.39 6.94
C GLU A 248 -7.39 -14.69 5.47
N LEU A 249 -7.32 -13.68 4.60
CA LEU A 249 -7.58 -13.83 3.17
C LEU A 249 -6.58 -14.76 2.48
N THR A 250 -5.36 -14.79 2.97
CA THR A 250 -4.31 -15.65 2.42
C THR A 250 -4.19 -17.02 3.13
N GLY A 251 -5.06 -17.33 4.12
CA GLY A 251 -5.11 -18.64 4.79
C GLY A 251 -3.89 -18.96 5.65
N LYS A 252 -3.11 -17.96 6.07
CA LYS A 252 -2.00 -18.11 7.03
C LYS A 252 -2.40 -17.84 8.48
N ALA A 253 -3.64 -17.44 8.73
CA ALA A 253 -4.17 -17.22 10.05
C ALA A 253 -4.55 -18.56 10.71
N ALA A 254 -3.58 -19.32 11.16
CA ALA A 254 -3.69 -20.37 12.20
C ALA A 254 -2.47 -21.29 12.25
N SER A 255 -1.29 -20.75 12.46
CA SER A 255 -0.14 -21.56 12.88
C SER A 255 0.85 -20.69 13.66
N LEU A 256 0.46 -20.32 14.84
CA LEU A 256 1.35 -19.97 15.96
C LEU A 256 0.69 -20.39 17.27
#